data_2bcfb72dd3a4bc9deeb2fe519c8c03f1
#
_entry.id   2bcfb72dd3a4bc9deeb2fe519c8c03f1
#
_cell.length_a   1.000
_cell.length_b   1.000
_cell.length_c   1.000
_cell.angle_alpha   90.00
_cell.angle_beta   90.00
_cell.angle_gamma   90.00
#
_symmetry.space_group_name_H-M   'P 1'
#
loop_
_entity.id
_entity.type
_entity.pdbx_description
1 polymer ?
#
loop_
_entity_poly.entity_id
_entity_poly.type
_entity_poly.pdbx_seq_one_letter_code
_entity_poly.pdbx_strand_id
1 'polypeptide(L)'
;MEENKSVFETLNNINVQDKVESKNGLSYLSWAFAWGEVKKKYPNAQYKIYERGTDYGPINYFTDGHTAWVKTSVTIEGLEHIEELPVMDYKNKSITLDKLTSFDVNKAIQRSLTKAIARHGLGLYIYAGEDLPEEEKIEQQKKEKEQAVE
;
A
#
# COMPACT_ATOMS: atom_id res chain seq x y z
N MET A 1 22.39 24.90 10.80
CA MET A 1 21.42 24.20 11.67
C MET A 1 20.42 23.46 10.81
N GLU A 2 20.37 22.17 10.98
CA GLU A 2 19.38 21.38 10.25
C GLU A 2 17.98 21.69 10.79
N GLU A 3 17.07 21.94 9.89
CA GLU A 3 15.68 22.09 10.28
C GLU A 3 15.13 20.74 10.77
N ASN A 4 14.40 20.75 11.87
CA ASN A 4 13.73 19.56 12.39
C ASN A 4 12.51 19.26 11.53
N LYS A 5 12.72 18.56 10.42
CA LYS A 5 11.63 18.10 9.57
C LYS A 5 10.96 16.89 10.22
N SER A 6 9.65 16.83 10.12
CA SER A 6 8.92 15.65 10.56
C SER A 6 9.26 14.47 9.67
N VAL A 7 8.98 13.26 10.15
CA VAL A 7 9.09 12.05 9.33
C VAL A 7 8.29 12.21 8.05
N PHE A 8 7.06 12.72 8.17
CA PHE A 8 6.19 12.92 7.02
C PHE A 8 6.82 13.86 5.98
N GLU A 9 7.31 15.01 6.41
CA GLU A 9 7.94 15.96 5.48
C GLU A 9 9.15 15.36 4.78
N THR A 10 10.00 14.66 5.55
CA THR A 10 11.20 14.05 5.01
C THR A 10 10.87 13.01 3.93
N LEU A 11 9.93 12.13 4.22
CA LEU A 11 9.55 11.07 3.28
C LEU A 11 8.71 11.60 2.12
N ASN A 12 7.84 12.57 2.39
CA ASN A 12 6.98 13.14 1.35
C ASN A 12 7.78 13.93 0.30
N ASN A 13 8.95 14.43 0.66
CA ASN A 13 9.83 15.15 -0.26
C ASN A 13 10.63 14.24 -1.20
N ILE A 14 10.62 12.93 -0.95
CA ILE A 14 11.31 11.99 -1.84
C ILE A 14 10.46 11.80 -3.10
N ASN A 15 11.07 12.03 -4.27
CA ASN A 15 10.38 11.85 -5.54
C ASN A 15 10.38 10.37 -5.93
N VAL A 16 9.19 9.77 -6.02
CA VAL A 16 9.03 8.36 -6.37
C VAL A 16 8.44 8.15 -7.77
N GLN A 17 8.26 9.22 -8.54
CA GLN A 17 7.61 9.18 -9.86
C GLN A 17 8.20 8.12 -10.79
N ASP A 18 9.53 8.03 -10.83
CA ASP A 18 10.22 7.09 -11.72
C ASP A 18 10.03 5.62 -11.32
N LYS A 19 9.50 5.39 -10.12
CA LYS A 19 9.33 4.04 -9.58
C LYS A 19 7.88 3.60 -9.50
N VAL A 20 6.95 4.46 -9.91
CA VAL A 20 5.52 4.14 -9.90
C VAL A 20 5.15 3.36 -11.15
N GLU A 21 4.44 2.26 -10.96
CA GLU A 21 3.88 1.46 -12.04
C GLU A 21 2.36 1.51 -11.97
N SER A 22 1.70 1.49 -13.12
CA SER A 22 0.23 1.45 -13.19
C SER A 22 -0.23 0.13 -13.78
N LYS A 23 -1.20 -0.50 -13.12
CA LYS A 23 -1.83 -1.74 -13.60
C LYS A 23 -3.31 -1.68 -13.27
N ASN A 24 -4.15 -1.90 -14.27
CA ASN A 24 -5.60 -1.98 -14.10
C ASN A 24 -6.20 -0.79 -13.33
N GLY A 25 -5.70 0.42 -13.63
CA GLY A 25 -6.18 1.64 -13.02
C GLY A 25 -5.66 1.95 -11.62
N LEU A 26 -4.79 1.10 -11.09
CA LEU A 26 -4.16 1.33 -9.78
C LEU A 26 -2.68 1.63 -9.95
N SER A 27 -2.18 2.50 -9.07
CA SER A 27 -0.77 2.83 -9.01
C SER A 27 -0.07 1.94 -7.99
N TYR A 28 1.12 1.49 -8.34
CA TYR A 28 1.93 0.62 -7.49
C TYR A 28 3.32 1.20 -7.32
N LEU A 29 3.81 1.15 -6.10
CA LEU A 29 5.20 1.46 -5.79
C LEU A 29 5.87 0.17 -5.30
N SER A 30 7.05 -0.15 -5.84
CA SER A 30 7.77 -1.35 -5.39
C SER A 30 7.95 -1.33 -3.88
N TRP A 31 7.56 -2.40 -3.21
CA TRP A 31 7.73 -2.49 -1.75
C TRP A 31 9.21 -2.45 -1.37
N ALA A 32 10.06 -3.07 -2.19
CA ALA A 32 11.51 -3.07 -1.92
C ALA A 32 12.11 -1.67 -2.01
N PHE A 33 11.71 -0.91 -3.02
CA PHE A 33 12.13 0.49 -3.14
C PHE A 33 11.64 1.31 -1.95
N ALA A 34 10.34 1.19 -1.63
CA ALA A 34 9.74 1.97 -0.54
C ALA A 34 10.41 1.66 0.79
N TRP A 35 10.59 0.38 1.10
CA TRP A 35 11.22 -0.04 2.34
C TRP A 35 12.67 0.40 2.42
N GLY A 36 13.41 0.29 1.29
CA GLY A 36 14.79 0.73 1.21
C GLY A 36 14.97 2.22 1.49
N GLU A 37 14.08 3.04 0.91
CA GLU A 37 14.13 4.49 1.15
C GLU A 37 13.84 4.84 2.61
N VAL A 38 12.88 4.14 3.23
CA VAL A 38 12.58 4.33 4.64
C VAL A 38 13.80 3.97 5.49
N LYS A 39 14.43 2.82 5.24
CA LYS A 39 15.55 2.35 6.04
C LYS A 39 16.80 3.22 5.88
N LYS A 40 16.98 3.85 4.72
CA LYS A 40 18.07 4.81 4.54
C LYS A 40 17.94 6.02 5.46
N LYS A 41 16.72 6.50 5.64
CA LYS A 41 16.45 7.68 6.47
C LYS A 41 16.21 7.33 7.92
N TYR A 42 15.61 6.19 8.18
CA TYR A 42 15.20 5.75 9.52
C TYR A 42 15.61 4.28 9.73
N PRO A 43 16.90 4.04 10.04
CA PRO A 43 17.39 2.65 10.16
C PRO A 43 16.67 1.82 11.21
N ASN A 44 16.00 2.45 12.18
CA ASN A 44 15.27 1.75 13.23
C ASN A 44 13.81 1.50 12.89
N ALA A 45 13.38 1.85 11.67
CA ALA A 45 12.01 1.57 11.23
C ALA A 45 11.73 0.07 11.27
N GLN A 46 10.51 -0.28 11.65
CA GLN A 46 10.09 -1.68 11.76
C GLN A 46 8.74 -1.86 11.09
N TYR A 47 8.46 -3.09 10.68
CA TYR A 47 7.16 -3.44 10.16
C TYR A 47 6.58 -4.61 10.95
N LYS A 48 5.26 -4.77 10.85
CA LYS A 48 4.56 -5.87 11.49
C LYS A 48 3.49 -6.41 10.55
N ILE A 49 3.38 -7.72 10.50
CA ILE A 49 2.30 -8.42 9.81
C ILE A 49 1.42 -9.02 10.90
N TYR A 50 0.16 -8.58 10.95
CA TYR A 50 -0.78 -9.06 11.95
C TYR A 50 -1.28 -10.44 11.57
N GLU A 51 -1.51 -11.28 12.60
CA GLU A 51 -1.94 -12.66 12.44
C GLU A 51 -3.13 -12.92 13.35
N ARG A 52 -3.93 -13.91 13.00
CA ARG A 52 -4.98 -14.41 13.89
C ARG A 52 -4.72 -15.87 14.22
N GLY A 53 -5.14 -16.28 15.43
CA GLY A 53 -5.01 -17.67 15.85
C GLY A 53 -6.08 -18.56 15.23
N THR A 54 -5.69 -19.77 14.86
CA THR A 54 -6.59 -20.83 14.42
C THR A 54 -6.20 -22.12 15.08
N ASP A 55 -7.04 -23.16 14.95
CA ASP A 55 -6.73 -24.50 15.50
C ASP A 55 -5.47 -25.09 14.88
N TYR A 56 -5.05 -24.61 13.72
CA TYR A 56 -3.86 -25.07 13.01
C TYR A 56 -2.65 -24.15 13.20
N GLY A 57 -2.77 -23.11 14.05
CA GLY A 57 -1.74 -22.13 14.28
C GLY A 57 -2.12 -20.76 13.74
N PRO A 58 -1.20 -19.78 13.84
CA PRO A 58 -1.49 -18.42 13.37
C PRO A 58 -1.52 -18.36 11.84
N ILE A 59 -2.45 -17.54 11.31
CA ILE A 59 -2.51 -17.24 9.88
C ILE A 59 -2.46 -15.74 9.67
N ASN A 60 -1.94 -15.32 8.52
CA ASN A 60 -1.60 -13.94 8.21
C ASN A 60 -2.67 -13.21 7.39
N TYR A 61 -3.91 -13.64 7.45
CA TYR A 61 -5.03 -12.92 6.87
C TYR A 61 -6.26 -13.05 7.76
N PHE A 62 -7.20 -12.14 7.53
CA PHE A 62 -8.47 -12.09 8.23
C PHE A 62 -9.59 -12.35 7.24
N THR A 63 -10.77 -12.75 7.71
CA THR A 63 -11.86 -13.10 6.79
C THR A 63 -13.22 -12.75 7.37
N ASP A 64 -14.16 -12.44 6.47
CA ASP A 64 -15.56 -12.28 6.77
C ASP A 64 -16.38 -13.53 6.47
N GLY A 65 -15.69 -14.65 6.15
CA GLY A 65 -16.34 -15.90 5.77
C GLY A 65 -16.48 -16.10 4.26
N HIS A 66 -16.25 -15.06 3.46
CA HIS A 66 -16.36 -15.10 2.01
C HIS A 66 -15.09 -14.63 1.30
N THR A 67 -14.49 -13.57 1.81
CA THR A 67 -13.30 -12.96 1.26
C THR A 67 -12.28 -12.76 2.37
N ALA A 68 -11.12 -12.20 2.04
CA ALA A 68 -10.05 -12.02 3.02
C ALA A 68 -9.39 -10.65 2.88
N TRP A 69 -8.77 -10.20 3.96
CA TRP A 69 -7.94 -9.00 3.95
C TRP A 69 -6.70 -9.25 4.79
N VAL A 70 -5.70 -8.40 4.60
CA VAL A 70 -4.48 -8.42 5.40
C VAL A 70 -4.40 -7.16 6.24
N LYS A 71 -3.66 -7.24 7.33
CA LYS A 71 -3.44 -6.10 8.22
C LYS A 71 -1.95 -6.02 8.54
N THR A 72 -1.37 -4.87 8.28
CA THR A 72 0.06 -4.64 8.50
C THR A 72 0.27 -3.31 9.20
N SER A 73 1.49 -3.05 9.64
CA SER A 73 1.86 -1.75 10.14
C SER A 73 3.33 -1.47 9.86
N VAL A 74 3.66 -0.18 9.85
CA VAL A 74 5.05 0.29 9.80
C VAL A 74 5.22 1.32 10.92
N THR A 75 6.25 1.15 11.72
CA THR A 75 6.58 2.05 12.82
C THR A 75 7.86 2.80 12.49
N ILE A 76 7.80 4.13 12.53
CA ILE A 76 8.94 5.01 12.31
C ILE A 76 8.97 6.02 13.44
N GLU A 77 10.12 6.11 14.11
CA GLU A 77 10.31 7.05 15.23
C GLU A 77 9.21 6.91 16.29
N GLY A 78 8.83 5.68 16.59
CA GLY A 78 7.83 5.38 17.62
C GLY A 78 6.38 5.53 17.21
N LEU A 79 6.10 5.99 15.98
CA LEU A 79 4.73 6.13 15.48
C LEU A 79 4.39 4.98 14.57
N GLU A 80 3.37 4.22 14.95
CA GLU A 80 2.87 3.10 14.15
C GLU A 80 1.70 3.56 13.27
N HIS A 81 1.78 3.27 11.97
CA HIS A 81 0.64 3.41 11.06
C HIS A 81 0.21 2.04 10.58
N ILE A 82 -1.06 1.75 10.78
CA ILE A 82 -1.67 0.48 10.43
C ILE A 82 -2.40 0.61 9.10
N GLU A 83 -2.31 -0.43 8.27
CA GLU A 83 -3.02 -0.48 7.00
C GLU A 83 -3.69 -1.82 6.83
N GLU A 84 -4.87 -1.82 6.25
CA GLU A 84 -5.59 -3.03 5.89
C GLU A 84 -5.86 -3.01 4.39
N LEU A 85 -5.82 -4.17 3.75
CA LEU A 85 -6.01 -4.27 2.31
C LEU A 85 -6.73 -5.57 1.97
N PRO A 86 -7.83 -5.50 1.17
CA PRO A 86 -8.47 -6.72 0.68
C PRO A 86 -7.52 -7.52 -0.20
N VAL A 87 -7.61 -8.85 -0.14
CA VAL A 87 -6.88 -9.71 -1.05
C VAL A 87 -7.65 -9.76 -2.37
N MET A 88 -7.04 -9.27 -3.44
CA MET A 88 -7.70 -9.05 -4.73
C MET A 88 -7.01 -9.80 -5.86
N ASP A 89 -7.79 -10.11 -6.91
CA ASP A 89 -7.25 -10.65 -8.14
C ASP A 89 -6.71 -9.53 -9.05
N TYR A 90 -6.25 -9.92 -10.25
CA TYR A 90 -5.68 -8.98 -11.21
C TYR A 90 -6.69 -7.96 -11.74
N LYS A 91 -7.99 -8.21 -11.56
CA LYS A 91 -9.06 -7.29 -11.93
C LYS A 91 -9.50 -6.40 -10.78
N ASN A 92 -8.75 -6.41 -9.69
CA ASN A 92 -9.03 -5.64 -8.47
C ASN A 92 -10.34 -6.03 -7.79
N LYS A 93 -10.73 -7.30 -7.93
CA LYS A 93 -11.90 -7.85 -7.26
C LYS A 93 -11.45 -8.78 -6.13
N SER A 94 -12.18 -8.74 -5.02
CA SER A 94 -11.89 -9.61 -3.88
C SER A 94 -11.91 -11.08 -4.29
N ILE A 95 -10.90 -11.81 -3.85
CA ILE A 95 -10.78 -13.25 -4.08
C ILE A 95 -11.61 -13.98 -3.03
N THR A 96 -12.43 -14.94 -3.46
CA THR A 96 -13.23 -15.74 -2.53
C THR A 96 -12.34 -16.77 -1.83
N LEU A 97 -12.72 -17.17 -0.62
CA LEU A 97 -11.90 -18.07 0.20
C LEU A 97 -11.57 -19.39 -0.48
N ASP A 98 -12.48 -19.93 -1.29
CA ASP A 98 -12.27 -21.18 -1.99
C ASP A 98 -11.17 -21.09 -3.06
N LYS A 99 -10.84 -19.89 -3.50
CA LYS A 99 -9.81 -19.64 -4.52
C LYS A 99 -8.57 -18.96 -3.96
N LEU A 100 -8.60 -18.61 -2.69
CA LEU A 100 -7.51 -17.88 -2.04
C LEU A 100 -6.26 -18.74 -1.92
N THR A 101 -5.11 -18.17 -2.27
CA THR A 101 -3.81 -18.84 -2.12
C THR A 101 -2.89 -18.00 -1.25
N SER A 102 -1.87 -18.64 -0.70
CA SER A 102 -0.84 -17.92 0.08
C SER A 102 -0.07 -16.92 -0.80
N PHE A 103 0.04 -17.20 -2.10
CA PHE A 103 0.65 -16.26 -3.04
C PHE A 103 -0.15 -14.95 -3.11
N ASP A 104 -1.48 -15.07 -3.22
CA ASP A 104 -2.37 -13.90 -3.24
C ASP A 104 -2.26 -13.11 -1.94
N VAL A 105 -2.25 -13.80 -0.82
CA VAL A 105 -2.12 -13.18 0.52
C VAL A 105 -0.80 -12.43 0.62
N ASN A 106 0.30 -13.05 0.19
CA ASN A 106 1.62 -12.40 0.26
C ASN A 106 1.68 -11.14 -0.59
N LYS A 107 1.09 -11.16 -1.77
CA LYS A 107 1.02 -9.95 -2.63
C LYS A 107 0.27 -8.83 -1.92
N ALA A 108 -0.86 -9.15 -1.29
CA ALA A 108 -1.64 -8.18 -0.55
C ALA A 108 -0.85 -7.62 0.64
N ILE A 109 -0.10 -8.46 1.34
CA ILE A 109 0.75 -8.04 2.46
C ILE A 109 1.78 -7.01 2.00
N GLN A 110 2.48 -7.27 0.89
CA GLN A 110 3.49 -6.34 0.39
C GLN A 110 2.87 -5.01 -0.02
N ARG A 111 1.70 -5.02 -0.66
CA ARG A 111 0.98 -3.80 -1.00
C ARG A 111 0.50 -3.05 0.24
N SER A 112 0.00 -3.78 1.24
CA SER A 112 -0.45 -3.20 2.49
C SER A 112 0.71 -2.50 3.23
N LEU A 113 1.88 -3.14 3.27
CA LEU A 113 3.07 -2.54 3.87
C LEU A 113 3.49 -1.26 3.14
N THR A 114 3.43 -1.26 1.81
CA THR A 114 3.76 -0.07 1.02
C THR A 114 2.78 1.07 1.31
N LYS A 115 1.49 0.77 1.46
CA LYS A 115 0.49 1.77 1.83
C LYS A 115 0.69 2.28 3.26
N ALA A 116 1.11 1.42 4.18
CA ALA A 116 1.46 1.83 5.53
C ALA A 116 2.65 2.81 5.51
N ILE A 117 3.65 2.54 4.67
CA ILE A 117 4.77 3.45 4.46
C ILE A 117 4.27 4.80 3.91
N ALA A 118 3.32 4.75 2.97
CA ALA A 118 2.76 5.96 2.37
C ALA A 118 2.10 6.85 3.43
N ARG A 119 1.48 6.27 4.45
CA ARG A 119 0.89 7.05 5.55
C ARG A 119 1.95 7.82 6.33
N HIS A 120 3.20 7.36 6.33
CA HIS A 120 4.33 8.08 6.90
C HIS A 120 4.86 9.17 5.96
N GLY A 121 4.39 9.22 4.71
CA GLY A 121 4.71 10.29 3.76
C GLY A 121 5.27 9.85 2.42
N LEU A 122 5.90 8.69 2.34
CA LEU A 122 6.59 8.26 1.10
C LEU A 122 5.59 7.86 0.03
N GLY A 123 5.51 8.67 -1.02
CA GLY A 123 4.67 8.36 -2.16
C GLY A 123 3.18 8.41 -1.89
N LEU A 124 2.77 9.11 -0.84
CA LEU A 124 1.34 9.19 -0.49
C LEU A 124 0.49 9.68 -1.66
N TYR A 125 1.01 10.61 -2.44
CA TYR A 125 0.26 11.22 -3.54
C TYR A 125 -0.12 10.23 -4.65
N ILE A 126 0.57 9.09 -4.77
CA ILE A 126 0.23 8.11 -5.82
C ILE A 126 -1.11 7.42 -5.55
N TYR A 127 -1.58 7.46 -4.30
CA TYR A 127 -2.85 6.85 -3.91
C TYR A 127 -4.02 7.83 -3.92
N ALA A 128 -3.76 9.10 -4.25
CA ALA A 128 -4.82 10.10 -4.33
C ALA A 128 -5.85 9.68 -5.39
N GLY A 129 -7.11 9.69 -5.02
CA GLY A 129 -8.20 9.33 -5.92
C GLY A 129 -8.48 7.83 -6.03
N GLU A 130 -7.74 6.98 -5.34
CA GLU A 130 -7.94 5.52 -5.42
C GLU A 130 -9.33 5.11 -4.95
N ASP A 131 -9.89 5.81 -3.96
CA ASP A 131 -11.19 5.50 -3.38
C ASP A 131 -12.34 6.28 -4.03
N LEU A 132 -12.09 6.99 -5.13
CA LEU A 132 -13.14 7.71 -5.83
C LEU A 132 -14.15 6.75 -6.47
N PRO A 133 -15.43 7.16 -6.57
CA PRO A 133 -16.41 6.38 -7.33
C PRO A 133 -15.90 6.13 -8.75
N GLU A 134 -16.29 4.98 -9.31
CA GLU A 134 -15.78 4.56 -10.61
C GLU A 134 -16.05 5.55 -11.73
N GLU A 135 -17.20 6.22 -11.67
CA GLU A 135 -17.56 7.26 -12.64
C GLU A 135 -16.56 8.42 -12.63
N GLU A 136 -16.19 8.86 -11.42
CA GLU A 136 -15.19 9.93 -11.27
C GLU A 136 -13.80 9.51 -11.72
N LYS A 137 -13.45 8.25 -11.50
CA LYS A 137 -12.18 7.70 -11.99
C LYS A 137 -12.12 7.71 -13.52
N ILE A 138 -13.22 7.36 -14.18
CA ILE A 138 -13.33 7.37 -15.63
C ILE A 138 -13.17 8.80 -16.18
N GLU A 139 -13.83 9.77 -15.57
CA GLU A 139 -13.72 11.18 -15.97
C GLU A 139 -12.29 11.69 -15.80
N GLN A 140 -11.65 11.34 -14.69
CA GLN A 140 -10.28 11.74 -14.44
C GLN A 140 -9.33 11.15 -15.47
N GLN A 141 -9.52 9.88 -15.83
CA GLN A 141 -8.70 9.23 -16.85
C GLN A 141 -8.89 9.87 -18.22
N LYS A 142 -10.12 10.28 -18.56
CA LYS A 142 -10.39 10.99 -19.81
C LYS A 142 -9.68 12.34 -19.86
N LYS A 143 -9.70 13.08 -18.75
CA LYS A 143 -9.01 14.38 -18.65
C LYS A 143 -7.50 14.22 -18.81
N GLU A 144 -6.93 13.19 -18.20
CA GLU A 144 -5.51 12.90 -18.32
C GLU A 144 -5.13 12.56 -19.76
N LYS A 145 -5.95 11.77 -20.46
CA LYS A 145 -5.73 11.43 -21.85
C LYS A 145 -5.82 12.65 -22.76
N GLU A 146 -6.80 13.52 -22.52
CA GLU A 146 -6.93 14.77 -23.29
C GLU A 146 -5.72 15.67 -23.10
N GLN A 147 -5.21 15.78 -21.88
CA GLN A 147 -4.02 16.55 -21.59
C GLN A 147 -2.76 15.95 -22.23
N ALA A 148 -2.68 14.64 -22.32
CA ALA A 148 -1.53 13.95 -22.89
C ALA A 148 -1.45 14.09 -24.43
N VAL A 149 -2.59 14.38 -25.10
CA VAL A 149 -2.66 14.54 -26.56
C VAL A 149 -2.30 15.93 -27.03
N GLU A 150 -2.33 16.92 -26.14
CA GLU A 150 -1.95 18.30 -26.49
C GLU A 150 -0.44 18.46 -26.61
#